data_d412048725cc9f173b3326994e1ada4f
#
_entry.id   d412048725cc9f173b3326994e1ada4f
#
_cell.length_a   1.000
_cell.length_b   1.000
_cell.length_c   1.000
_cell.angle_alpha   90.00
_cell.angle_beta   90.00
_cell.angle_gamma   90.00
#
_symmetry.space_group_name_H-M   'P 1'
#
loop_
_entity.id
_entity.type
_entity.pdbx_description
1 polymer ?
#
loop_
_entity_poly.entity_id
_entity_poly.type
_entity_poly.pdbx_seq_one_letter_code
_entity_poly.pdbx_strand_id
1 'polypeptide(L)'
;MKPKRQYKPGPMDNCQTPAYALDPILPYLNRDWTWWEPAEGKGNIATTMRQNGYTCWGTDIETGYDYFDYCPSGWDASITNPPYGLKFQWLKRIIELGKPFALLVPVEMIGAKTAQDFLKTIPFEIMLLNRRVNFVMPIKGLNGAGAQFPVMWLCSGILPEKIVFGEINYPKKQL
;
A
#
# COMPACT_ATOMS: atom_id res chain seq x y z
N MET A 1 -0.22 27.86 11.93
CA MET A 1 -0.40 26.46 12.35
C MET A 1 -1.65 25.93 11.62
N LYS A 2 -1.49 25.03 10.63
CA LYS A 2 -2.66 24.41 9.98
C LYS A 2 -3.36 23.53 11.00
N PRO A 3 -4.71 23.50 11.06
CA PRO A 3 -5.41 22.60 11.97
C PRO A 3 -5.04 21.14 11.60
N LYS A 4 -4.61 20.35 12.60
CA LYS A 4 -4.37 18.91 12.41
C LYS A 4 -5.65 18.31 11.84
N ARG A 5 -5.53 17.58 10.72
CA ARG A 5 -6.66 16.82 10.16
C ARG A 5 -7.19 15.88 11.24
N GLN A 6 -8.42 16.09 11.65
CA GLN A 6 -9.13 15.14 12.52
C GLN A 6 -9.67 13.99 11.67
N TYR A 7 -8.77 13.15 11.15
CA TYR A 7 -9.17 11.90 10.55
C TYR A 7 -9.50 10.90 11.66
N LYS A 8 -10.70 10.36 11.64
CA LYS A 8 -11.08 9.23 12.50
C LYS A 8 -10.95 7.96 11.66
N PRO A 9 -9.96 7.09 11.92
CA PRO A 9 -9.79 5.84 11.18
C PRO A 9 -11.06 5.00 11.24
N GLY A 10 -11.48 4.47 10.08
CA GLY A 10 -12.49 3.43 10.02
C GLY A 10 -11.94 2.09 10.54
N PRO A 11 -12.81 1.09 10.79
CA PRO A 11 -12.38 -0.23 11.28
C PRO A 11 -11.34 -0.92 10.40
N MET A 12 -11.36 -0.63 9.10
CA MET A 12 -10.44 -1.21 8.11
C MET A 12 -9.15 -0.42 7.91
N ASP A 13 -9.04 0.78 8.46
CA ASP A 13 -7.88 1.65 8.21
C ASP A 13 -6.66 1.30 9.08
N ASN A 14 -6.84 0.46 10.11
CA ASN A 14 -5.77 -0.03 10.99
C ASN A 14 -5.39 -1.50 10.70
N CYS A 15 -5.78 -2.03 9.55
CA CYS A 15 -5.47 -3.39 9.16
C CYS A 15 -4.00 -3.55 8.78
N GLN A 16 -3.36 -4.60 9.30
CA GLN A 16 -1.98 -4.90 8.95
C GLN A 16 -1.90 -5.82 7.74
N THR A 17 -1.03 -5.47 6.80
CA THR A 17 -0.81 -6.26 5.59
C THR A 17 0.00 -7.51 5.92
N PRO A 18 -0.49 -8.72 5.63
CA PRO A 18 0.29 -9.93 5.84
C PRO A 18 1.45 -10.01 4.84
N ALA A 19 2.57 -10.62 5.25
CA ALA A 19 3.80 -10.72 4.45
C ALA A 19 3.54 -11.31 3.05
N TYR A 20 2.73 -12.37 2.94
CA TYR A 20 2.44 -13.04 1.67
C TYR A 20 1.75 -12.14 0.63
N ALA A 21 1.17 -11.01 1.04
CA ALA A 21 0.58 -10.06 0.10
C ALA A 21 1.63 -9.30 -0.73
N LEU A 22 2.89 -9.29 -0.24
CA LEU A 22 4.02 -8.70 -0.95
C LEU A 22 4.69 -9.70 -1.91
N ASP A 23 4.58 -11.00 -1.67
CA ASP A 23 5.28 -12.02 -2.48
C ASP A 23 5.12 -11.82 -4.00
N PRO A 24 3.92 -11.51 -4.54
CA PRO A 24 3.75 -11.30 -5.97
C PRO A 24 4.46 -10.07 -6.53
N ILE A 25 4.59 -9.01 -5.74
CA ILE A 25 5.16 -7.74 -6.22
C ILE A 25 6.66 -7.63 -5.98
N LEU A 26 7.20 -8.30 -4.95
CA LEU A 26 8.63 -8.26 -4.60
C LEU A 26 9.57 -8.45 -5.80
N PRO A 27 9.35 -9.40 -6.74
CA PRO A 27 10.25 -9.60 -7.88
C PRO A 27 10.37 -8.40 -8.83
N TYR A 28 9.41 -7.49 -8.80
CA TYR A 28 9.36 -6.30 -9.66
C TYR A 28 9.94 -5.05 -9.01
N LEU A 29 10.20 -5.10 -7.70
CA LEU A 29 10.72 -3.96 -6.96
C LEU A 29 12.23 -3.80 -7.20
N ASN A 30 12.68 -2.58 -7.41
CA ASN A 30 14.09 -2.30 -7.58
C ASN A 30 14.83 -2.40 -6.24
N ARG A 31 15.86 -3.26 -6.16
CA ARG A 31 16.65 -3.52 -4.95
C ARG A 31 17.62 -2.39 -4.60
N ASP A 32 18.00 -1.58 -5.58
CA ASP A 32 18.92 -0.46 -5.40
C ASP A 32 18.22 0.80 -4.88
N TRP A 33 16.87 0.77 -4.84
CA TRP A 33 16.08 1.89 -4.34
C TRP A 33 15.89 1.86 -2.84
N THR A 34 15.85 3.04 -2.26
CA THR A 34 15.38 3.26 -0.89
C THR A 34 13.86 3.45 -0.90
N TRP A 35 13.16 2.51 -0.31
CA TRP A 35 11.69 2.48 -0.25
C TRP A 35 11.16 3.21 0.98
N TRP A 36 10.09 3.93 0.81
CA TRP A 36 9.36 4.59 1.89
C TRP A 36 7.96 4.00 2.05
N GLU A 37 7.64 3.58 3.28
CA GLU A 37 6.29 3.17 3.72
C GLU A 37 5.65 4.29 4.54
N PRO A 38 4.78 5.15 3.98
CA PRO A 38 4.23 6.29 4.67
C PRO A 38 3.03 5.99 5.60
N ALA A 39 2.55 4.75 5.65
CA ALA A 39 1.52 4.28 6.58
C ALA A 39 1.97 2.99 7.26
N GLU A 40 3.10 3.06 7.97
CA GLU A 40 3.83 1.90 8.47
C GLU A 40 2.99 1.04 9.44
N GLY A 41 2.12 1.64 10.22
CA GLY A 41 1.36 0.95 11.25
C GLY A 41 2.27 0.18 12.19
N LYS A 42 2.16 -1.16 12.21
CA LYS A 42 3.05 -2.05 13.00
C LYS A 42 4.31 -2.47 12.24
N GLY A 43 4.57 -1.92 11.07
CA GLY A 43 5.78 -2.16 10.29
C GLY A 43 5.80 -3.44 9.47
N ASN A 44 4.66 -4.06 9.20
CA ASN A 44 4.62 -5.35 8.49
C ASN A 44 5.19 -5.28 7.08
N ILE A 45 4.84 -4.26 6.28
CA ILE A 45 5.36 -4.10 4.92
C ILE A 45 6.87 -3.80 4.98
N ALA A 46 7.27 -2.77 5.73
CA ALA A 46 8.68 -2.40 5.83
C ALA A 46 9.56 -3.53 6.37
N THR A 47 9.06 -4.31 7.34
CA THR A 47 9.76 -5.49 7.87
C THR A 47 9.90 -6.58 6.82
N THR A 48 8.81 -6.90 6.09
CA THR A 48 8.85 -7.89 5.01
C THR A 48 9.82 -7.47 3.90
N MET A 49 9.84 -6.19 3.52
CA MET A 49 10.78 -5.62 2.57
C MET A 49 12.22 -5.85 3.02
N ARG A 50 12.56 -5.46 4.26
CA ARG A 50 13.91 -5.63 4.82
C ARG A 50 14.33 -7.11 4.91
N GLN A 51 13.43 -8.00 5.30
CA GLN A 51 13.69 -9.45 5.34
C GLN A 51 13.98 -10.03 3.96
N ASN A 52 13.48 -9.41 2.90
CA ASN A 52 13.73 -9.79 1.50
C ASN A 52 14.89 -9.01 0.86
N GLY A 53 15.70 -8.27 1.63
CA GLY A 53 16.91 -7.61 1.17
C GLY A 53 16.69 -6.24 0.52
N TYR A 54 15.54 -5.59 0.77
CA TYR A 54 15.28 -4.21 0.31
C TYR A 54 15.61 -3.20 1.41
N THR A 55 16.10 -2.04 1.02
CA THR A 55 16.19 -0.89 1.92
C THR A 55 14.81 -0.26 2.02
N CYS A 56 14.17 -0.37 3.18
CA CYS A 56 12.84 0.19 3.44
C CYS A 56 12.74 0.73 4.85
N TRP A 57 12.15 1.91 4.99
CA TRP A 57 11.84 2.54 6.27
C TRP A 57 10.45 3.15 6.22
N GLY A 58 9.83 3.23 7.37
CA GLY A 58 8.45 3.63 7.50
C GLY A 58 8.26 4.89 8.33
N THR A 59 7.14 5.54 8.11
CA THR A 59 6.60 6.62 8.94
C THR A 59 5.13 6.40 9.15
N ASP A 60 4.58 6.95 10.23
CA ASP A 60 3.17 6.82 10.54
C ASP A 60 2.65 8.05 11.28
N ILE A 61 1.38 8.33 11.13
CA ILE A 61 0.73 9.44 11.84
C ILE A 61 0.77 9.24 13.36
N GLU A 62 0.73 7.99 13.84
CA GLU A 62 0.84 7.66 15.26
C GLU A 62 2.22 7.98 15.82
N THR A 63 3.25 7.96 14.98
CA THR A 63 4.62 8.37 15.34
C THR A 63 4.93 9.84 15.05
N GLY A 64 3.92 10.61 14.65
CA GLY A 64 4.02 12.07 14.47
C GLY A 64 4.30 12.53 13.05
N TYR A 65 4.28 11.62 12.06
CA TYR A 65 4.53 11.91 10.65
C TYR A 65 3.24 11.82 9.84
N ASP A 66 2.54 12.94 9.66
CA ASP A 66 1.36 12.97 8.79
C ASP A 66 1.80 12.95 7.32
N TYR A 67 1.43 11.90 6.59
CA TYR A 67 1.73 11.73 5.16
C TYR A 67 1.38 12.96 4.30
N PHE A 68 0.36 13.70 4.66
CA PHE A 68 -0.08 14.86 3.89
C PHE A 68 0.75 16.12 4.13
N ASP A 69 1.46 16.19 5.23
CA ASP A 69 2.29 17.34 5.61
C ASP A 69 3.79 17.00 5.61
N TYR A 70 4.14 15.73 5.72
CA TYR A 70 5.52 15.24 5.78
C TYR A 70 5.95 14.58 4.48
N CYS A 71 7.20 14.81 4.09
CA CYS A 71 7.89 14.07 3.04
C CYS A 71 9.36 13.97 3.43
N PRO A 72 9.88 12.76 3.65
CA PRO A 72 11.29 12.58 4.00
C PRO A 72 12.21 12.90 2.82
N SER A 73 13.50 13.04 3.09
CA SER A 73 14.54 13.09 2.07
C SER A 73 15.13 11.70 1.79
N GLY A 74 15.73 11.50 0.62
CA GLY A 74 16.56 10.33 0.34
C GLY A 74 15.80 9.03 0.05
N TRP A 75 14.51 9.08 -0.27
CA TRP A 75 13.76 7.94 -0.77
C TRP A 75 13.62 7.98 -2.30
N ASP A 76 13.49 6.82 -2.93
CA ASP A 76 13.38 6.68 -4.39
C ASP A 76 11.98 6.26 -4.83
N ALA A 77 11.32 5.42 -4.07
CA ALA A 77 9.98 4.91 -4.36
C ALA A 77 9.18 4.66 -3.08
N SER A 78 7.86 4.57 -3.19
CA SER A 78 6.95 4.29 -2.08
C SER A 78 6.22 2.97 -2.26
N ILE A 79 6.02 2.25 -1.15
CA ILE A 79 5.15 1.08 -1.09
C ILE A 79 4.31 1.13 0.18
N THR A 80 2.98 0.99 0.06
CA THR A 80 2.12 1.07 1.24
C THR A 80 0.73 0.49 1.01
N ASN A 81 0.06 0.16 2.11
CA ASN A 81 -1.37 -0.08 2.18
C ASN A 81 -2.02 1.15 2.83
N PRO A 82 -2.55 2.11 2.05
CA PRO A 82 -3.09 3.34 2.60
C PRO A 82 -4.42 3.11 3.34
N PRO A 83 -4.81 3.97 4.28
CA PRO A 83 -6.14 3.93 4.87
C PRO A 83 -7.20 4.14 3.78
N TYR A 84 -8.10 3.15 3.60
CA TYR A 84 -9.04 3.13 2.46
C TYR A 84 -10.08 4.24 2.50
N GLY A 85 -10.39 4.78 3.68
CA GLY A 85 -11.21 5.98 3.83
C GLY A 85 -10.61 7.24 3.18
N LEU A 86 -9.29 7.25 2.95
CA LEU A 86 -8.55 8.35 2.33
C LEU A 86 -7.87 7.97 1.00
N LYS A 87 -8.22 6.82 0.40
CA LYS A 87 -7.51 6.27 -0.78
C LYS A 87 -7.33 7.24 -1.95
N PHE A 88 -8.32 8.11 -2.21
CA PHE A 88 -8.22 9.09 -3.31
C PHE A 88 -7.28 10.25 -2.97
N GLN A 89 -7.28 10.72 -1.71
CA GLN A 89 -6.35 11.74 -1.25
C GLN A 89 -4.91 11.21 -1.26
N TRP A 90 -4.72 9.93 -0.88
CA TRP A 90 -3.44 9.24 -0.95
C TRP A 90 -2.94 9.13 -2.39
N LEU A 91 -3.81 8.69 -3.32
CA LEU A 91 -3.47 8.62 -4.74
C LEU A 91 -3.07 9.99 -5.29
N LYS A 92 -3.84 11.03 -5.00
CA LYS A 92 -3.49 12.39 -5.41
C LYS A 92 -2.12 12.79 -4.90
N ARG A 93 -1.87 12.59 -3.61
CA ARG A 93 -0.60 12.99 -2.95
C ARG A 93 0.61 12.24 -3.52
N ILE A 94 0.51 10.92 -3.71
CA ILE A 94 1.64 10.14 -4.24
C ILE A 94 1.99 10.54 -5.67
N ILE A 95 1.00 10.87 -6.49
CA ILE A 95 1.20 11.41 -7.83
C ILE A 95 1.92 12.76 -7.79
N GLU A 96 1.51 13.66 -6.89
CA GLU A 96 2.15 14.97 -6.69
C GLU A 96 3.61 14.85 -6.23
N LEU A 97 3.97 13.80 -5.49
CA LEU A 97 5.35 13.52 -5.09
C LEU A 97 6.24 13.10 -6.26
N GLY A 98 5.65 12.64 -7.38
CA GLY A 98 6.33 12.44 -8.65
C GLY A 98 7.37 11.32 -8.69
N LYS A 99 7.29 10.34 -7.78
CA LYS A 99 8.20 9.20 -7.72
C LYS A 99 7.45 7.88 -7.94
N PRO A 100 8.15 6.79 -8.32
CA PRO A 100 7.55 5.47 -8.44
C PRO A 100 6.83 5.03 -7.17
N PHE A 101 5.72 4.33 -7.33
CA PHE A 101 4.96 3.85 -6.18
C PHE A 101 4.23 2.53 -6.42
N ALA A 102 3.92 1.83 -5.32
CA ALA A 102 3.03 0.68 -5.27
C ALA A 102 2.04 0.86 -4.10
N LEU A 103 0.76 1.00 -4.41
CA LEU A 103 -0.34 1.13 -3.43
C LEU A 103 -1.20 -0.14 -3.44
N LEU A 104 -1.37 -0.77 -2.28
CA LEU A 104 -2.32 -1.87 -2.12
C LEU A 104 -3.72 -1.31 -1.87
N VAL A 105 -4.59 -1.36 -2.86
CA VAL A 105 -5.90 -0.70 -2.84
C VAL A 105 -7.02 -1.61 -3.37
N PRO A 106 -8.29 -1.33 -3.00
CA PRO A 106 -9.43 -2.06 -3.55
C PRO A 106 -9.51 -1.95 -5.08
N VAL A 107 -9.84 -3.07 -5.75
CA VAL A 107 -9.94 -3.12 -7.22
C VAL A 107 -11.00 -2.15 -7.75
N GLU A 108 -12.12 -1.99 -7.03
CA GLU A 108 -13.18 -1.06 -7.44
C GLU A 108 -12.73 0.41 -7.51
N MET A 109 -11.60 0.76 -6.87
CA MET A 109 -11.09 2.13 -6.87
C MET A 109 -10.86 2.68 -8.28
N ILE A 110 -10.35 1.86 -9.21
CA ILE A 110 -10.08 2.31 -10.59
C ILE A 110 -11.34 2.59 -11.39
N GLY A 111 -12.49 2.05 -10.98
CA GLY A 111 -13.79 2.36 -11.56
C GLY A 111 -14.35 3.72 -11.18
N ALA A 112 -13.83 4.34 -10.12
CA ALA A 112 -14.30 5.62 -9.65
C ALA A 112 -13.78 6.79 -10.51
N LYS A 113 -14.67 7.72 -10.89
CA LYS A 113 -14.28 8.92 -11.67
C LYS A 113 -13.10 9.66 -11.06
N THR A 114 -13.10 9.84 -9.74
CA THR A 114 -12.03 10.56 -9.02
C THR A 114 -10.65 9.91 -9.23
N ALA A 115 -10.56 8.57 -9.17
CA ALA A 115 -9.30 7.88 -9.45
C ALA A 115 -8.91 8.01 -10.91
N GLN A 116 -9.87 7.88 -11.84
CA GLN A 116 -9.59 7.99 -13.27
C GLN A 116 -9.08 9.38 -13.65
N ASP A 117 -9.60 10.45 -13.04
CA ASP A 117 -9.14 11.81 -13.30
C ASP A 117 -7.66 11.98 -12.92
N PHE A 118 -7.18 11.30 -11.86
CA PHE A 118 -5.76 11.30 -11.50
C PHE A 118 -4.93 10.35 -12.36
N LEU A 119 -5.40 9.13 -12.58
CA LEU A 119 -4.66 8.10 -13.31
C LEU A 119 -4.44 8.42 -14.79
N LYS A 120 -5.30 9.25 -15.40
CA LYS A 120 -5.11 9.75 -16.76
C LYS A 120 -3.93 10.70 -16.90
N THR A 121 -3.40 11.24 -15.81
CA THR A 121 -2.30 12.23 -15.81
C THR A 121 -0.92 11.59 -15.73
N ILE A 122 -0.82 10.29 -15.46
CA ILE A 122 0.44 9.57 -15.30
C ILE A 122 0.41 8.21 -16.01
N PRO A 123 1.56 7.63 -16.36
CA PRO A 123 1.63 6.21 -16.63
C PRO A 123 1.35 5.45 -15.31
N PHE A 124 0.49 4.44 -15.38
CA PHE A 124 0.22 3.56 -14.25
C PHE A 124 0.09 2.11 -14.70
N GLU A 125 0.37 1.21 -13.80
CA GLU A 125 0.24 -0.24 -13.97
C GLU A 125 -0.60 -0.82 -12.82
N ILE A 126 -1.18 -1.99 -13.03
CA ILE A 126 -1.91 -2.73 -12.00
C ILE A 126 -1.47 -4.18 -11.94
N MET A 127 -1.35 -4.71 -10.73
CA MET A 127 -1.22 -6.15 -10.51
C MET A 127 -2.49 -6.66 -9.86
N LEU A 128 -3.23 -7.48 -10.60
CA LEU A 128 -4.42 -8.16 -10.10
C LEU A 128 -4.00 -9.41 -9.33
N LEU A 129 -4.43 -9.54 -8.09
CA LEU A 129 -4.13 -10.69 -7.26
C LEU A 129 -5.18 -11.79 -7.47
N ASN A 130 -4.74 -13.03 -7.62
CA ASN A 130 -5.61 -14.18 -7.87
C ASN A 130 -6.46 -14.59 -6.66
N ARG A 131 -6.17 -14.06 -5.47
CA ARG A 131 -6.86 -14.34 -4.20
C ARG A 131 -7.01 -13.08 -3.36
N ARG A 132 -7.97 -13.09 -2.44
CA ARG A 132 -8.16 -12.01 -1.45
C ARG A 132 -6.99 -11.99 -0.46
N VAL A 133 -6.62 -10.80 -0.02
CA VAL A 133 -5.68 -10.61 1.09
C VAL A 133 -6.46 -10.68 2.40
N ASN A 134 -6.06 -11.56 3.31
CA ASN A 134 -6.64 -11.66 4.65
C ASN A 134 -5.83 -10.74 5.58
N PHE A 135 -6.24 -9.49 5.68
CA PHE A 135 -5.59 -8.53 6.56
C PHE A 135 -5.69 -8.93 8.02
N VAL A 136 -4.66 -8.61 8.79
CA VAL A 136 -4.68 -8.81 10.23
C VAL A 136 -5.41 -7.65 10.89
N MET A 137 -6.54 -7.95 11.52
CA MET A 137 -7.38 -6.95 12.18
C MET A 137 -6.88 -6.69 13.61
N PRO A 138 -6.87 -5.42 14.07
CA PRO A 138 -6.48 -5.09 15.46
C PRO A 138 -7.51 -5.51 16.51
N ILE A 139 -8.74 -5.86 16.09
CA ILE A 139 -9.84 -6.21 17.00
C ILE A 139 -9.86 -7.71 17.23
N LYS A 140 -9.75 -8.15 18.50
CA LYS A 140 -9.89 -9.55 18.90
C LYS A 140 -11.26 -10.09 18.45
N GLY A 141 -11.25 -11.23 17.77
CA GLY A 141 -12.47 -11.93 17.30
C GLY A 141 -12.83 -11.74 15.84
N LEU A 142 -12.19 -10.80 15.12
CA LEU A 142 -12.34 -10.63 13.67
C LEU A 142 -11.17 -11.21 12.86
N ASN A 143 -10.30 -11.98 13.52
CA ASN A 143 -9.21 -12.67 12.85
C ASN A 143 -9.75 -13.66 11.81
N GLY A 144 -9.48 -13.38 10.54
CA GLY A 144 -9.88 -14.24 9.41
C GLY A 144 -11.09 -13.77 8.59
N ALA A 145 -11.74 -12.67 8.97
CA ALA A 145 -12.60 -11.95 8.03
C ALA A 145 -11.67 -11.23 7.04
N GLY A 146 -11.28 -11.91 5.97
CA GLY A 146 -10.52 -11.31 4.88
C GLY A 146 -11.20 -10.04 4.39
N ALA A 147 -10.47 -9.19 3.68
CA ALA A 147 -11.09 -8.05 3.01
C ALA A 147 -12.36 -8.54 2.29
N GLN A 148 -13.49 -7.93 2.55
CA GLN A 148 -14.77 -8.31 1.91
C GLN A 148 -14.73 -8.05 0.40
N PHE A 149 -13.67 -7.44 -0.11
CA PHE A 149 -13.44 -7.04 -1.49
C PHE A 149 -12.03 -7.42 -1.95
N PRO A 150 -11.83 -7.67 -3.25
CA PRO A 150 -10.50 -7.91 -3.81
C PRO A 150 -9.66 -6.62 -3.78
N VAL A 151 -8.36 -6.80 -3.55
CA VAL A 151 -7.36 -5.72 -3.63
C VAL A 151 -6.38 -5.99 -4.78
N MET A 152 -5.71 -4.94 -5.21
CA MET A 152 -4.67 -4.97 -6.23
C MET A 152 -3.49 -4.08 -5.81
N TRP A 153 -2.33 -4.31 -6.41
CA TRP A 153 -1.26 -3.31 -6.38
C TRP A 153 -1.48 -2.32 -7.53
N LEU A 154 -1.75 -1.07 -7.19
CA LEU A 154 -1.78 0.05 -8.14
C LEU A 154 -0.40 0.69 -8.13
N CYS A 155 0.26 0.69 -9.27
CA CYS A 155 1.66 1.07 -9.41
C CYS A 155 1.85 2.21 -10.42
N SER A 156 3.00 2.85 -10.32
CA SER A 156 3.55 3.71 -11.37
C SER A 156 5.07 3.56 -11.41
N GLY A 157 5.61 3.19 -12.57
CA GLY A 157 7.04 3.00 -12.78
C GLY A 157 7.62 1.75 -12.09
N ILE A 158 6.81 0.71 -11.85
CA ILE A 158 7.19 -0.52 -11.13
C ILE A 158 7.04 -1.76 -12.02
N LEU A 159 5.88 -1.93 -12.65
CA LEU A 159 5.58 -3.17 -13.37
C LEU A 159 5.97 -3.06 -14.84
N PRO A 160 6.35 -4.18 -15.48
CA PRO A 160 6.80 -4.16 -16.88
C PRO A 160 5.66 -3.94 -17.88
N GLU A 161 4.42 -4.21 -17.47
CA GLU A 161 3.23 -4.13 -18.31
C GLU A 161 2.08 -3.43 -17.57
N LYS A 162 1.12 -2.94 -18.36
CA LYS A 162 -0.07 -2.23 -17.86
C LYS A 162 -0.89 -3.07 -16.88
N ILE A 163 -1.00 -4.37 -17.13
CA ILE A 163 -1.72 -5.33 -16.31
C ILE A 163 -0.83 -6.55 -16.11
N VAL A 164 -0.59 -6.89 -14.84
CA VAL A 164 0.13 -8.08 -14.41
C VAL A 164 -0.78 -8.90 -13.50
N PHE A 165 -0.67 -10.22 -13.56
CA PHE A 165 -1.38 -11.13 -12.66
C PHE A 165 -0.41 -11.64 -11.61
N GLY A 166 -0.77 -11.41 -10.33
CA GLY A 166 0.02 -11.83 -9.18
C GLY A 166 -0.60 -13.04 -8.48
N GLU A 167 0.23 -14.01 -8.12
CA GLU A 167 -0.20 -15.22 -7.41
C GLU A 167 0.07 -15.10 -5.91
N ILE A 168 -0.98 -15.21 -5.10
CA ILE A 168 -0.89 -15.31 -3.65
C ILE A 168 -0.87 -16.78 -3.25
N ASN A 169 0.14 -17.16 -2.49
CA ASN A 169 0.24 -18.44 -1.83
C ASN A 169 0.01 -18.24 -0.33
N TYR A 170 -1.17 -18.68 0.19
CA TYR A 170 -1.39 -18.61 1.62
C TYR A 170 -0.40 -19.50 2.37
N PRO A 171 0.13 -19.05 3.51
CA PRO A 171 0.94 -19.92 4.35
C PRO A 171 0.13 -21.17 4.73
N LYS A 172 0.75 -22.35 4.63
CA LYS A 172 0.13 -23.60 5.08
C LYS A 172 -0.25 -23.42 6.55
N LYS A 173 -1.49 -23.75 6.91
CA LYS A 173 -1.87 -23.85 8.33
C LYS A 173 -0.90 -24.84 8.97
N GLN A 174 -0.15 -24.38 9.96
CA GLN A 174 0.54 -25.30 10.85
C GLN A 174 -0.56 -26.08 11.59
N LEU A 175 -0.62 -27.40 11.34
CA LEU A 175 -1.50 -28.34 12.02
C LEU A 175 -1.03 -28.47 13.47
#